data_e04676ec9d35d5101d3c7bc16384c0c0
#
_entry.id   e04676ec9d35d5101d3c7bc16384c0c0
#
_cell.length_a   1.000
_cell.length_b   1.000
_cell.length_c   1.000
_cell.angle_alpha   90.00
_cell.angle_beta   90.00
_cell.angle_gamma   90.00
#
_symmetry.space_group_name_H-M   'P 1'
#
loop_
_entity.id
_entity.type
_entity.pdbx_description
1 polymer ?
#
loop_
_entity_poly.entity_id
_entity_poly.type
_entity_poly.pdbx_seq_one_letter_code
_entity_poly.pdbx_strand_id
1 'polypeptide(L)'
;AGRMTKEAILYRRHVSNPIVRREIERLRDEAADCAHWVVGYLKDGATVPDTPESNSRLYRRTDLAALPYPKKIAAVDWSNTVGHNDLPVLAFYREKPDYDYYWIVEYDVRYTGDWGKLFGELRTSQAALLATTLQDHDENPRWWWWPSLVNTPNSALQRIRCFTPFCRISNAALAAVDKWYREGGSGHYELVWPSVCKTNGLPIEDIGGWGRYTPEHWRDKHYVNTPAKPSLSPGIFVYKPVFRDDWVSANGLKHARGPMLWHPVKD
;
A
#
# COMPACT_ATOMS: atom_id res chain seq x y z
N ALA A 1 6.44 -24.40 20.67
CA ALA A 1 5.34 -23.52 20.25
C ALA A 1 5.95 -22.44 19.37
N GLY A 2 5.55 -22.37 18.07
CA GLY A 2 6.01 -21.32 17.17
C GLY A 2 5.49 -19.97 17.66
N ARG A 3 6.32 -18.92 17.56
CA ARG A 3 5.91 -17.54 17.84
C ARG A 3 4.76 -17.19 16.88
N MET A 4 3.66 -16.69 17.40
CA MET A 4 2.59 -16.16 16.56
C MET A 4 3.09 -14.93 15.79
N THR A 5 2.80 -14.86 14.50
CA THR A 5 3.11 -13.72 13.64
C THR A 5 2.35 -12.50 14.14
N LYS A 6 3.05 -11.40 14.37
CA LYS A 6 2.46 -10.13 14.76
C LYS A 6 2.20 -9.27 13.54
N GLU A 7 0.98 -8.83 13.33
CA GLU A 7 0.60 -8.01 12.20
C GLU A 7 -0.09 -6.73 12.63
N ALA A 8 0.18 -5.65 11.91
CA ALA A 8 -0.53 -4.38 12.05
C ALA A 8 -1.24 -4.01 10.75
N ILE A 9 -2.47 -3.54 10.85
CA ILE A 9 -3.18 -2.91 9.75
C ILE A 9 -3.04 -1.40 9.92
N LEU A 10 -2.46 -0.75 8.92
CA LEU A 10 -2.29 0.69 8.82
C LEU A 10 -3.36 1.22 7.87
N TYR A 11 -4.49 1.66 8.43
CA TYR A 11 -5.53 2.30 7.64
C TYR A 11 -5.09 3.72 7.31
N ARG A 12 -4.91 4.00 6.04
CA ARG A 12 -4.38 5.27 5.56
C ARG A 12 -5.49 6.20 5.13
N ARG A 13 -5.58 7.36 5.77
CA ARG A 13 -6.57 8.38 5.45
C ARG A 13 -6.04 9.80 5.59
N HIS A 14 -6.64 10.70 4.83
CA HIS A 14 -6.52 12.15 4.97
C HIS A 14 -7.90 12.83 5.05
N VAL A 15 -8.97 12.04 4.98
CA VAL A 15 -10.37 12.48 5.07
C VAL A 15 -11.08 11.72 6.19
N SER A 16 -12.12 12.33 6.73
CA SER A 16 -13.03 11.69 7.68
C SER A 16 -14.45 12.00 7.25
N ASN A 17 -15.22 10.97 6.95
CA ASN A 17 -16.64 11.03 6.64
C ASN A 17 -17.32 9.74 7.14
N PRO A 18 -18.65 9.66 7.13
CA PRO A 18 -19.38 8.47 7.62
C PRO A 18 -18.95 7.16 6.94
N ILE A 19 -18.64 7.20 5.65
CA ILE A 19 -18.23 6.01 4.88
C ILE A 19 -16.86 5.51 5.34
N VAL A 20 -15.88 6.41 5.49
CA VAL A 20 -14.55 6.06 6.00
C VAL A 20 -14.63 5.47 7.41
N ARG A 21 -15.45 6.05 8.28
CA ARG A 21 -15.67 5.52 9.64
C ARG A 21 -16.27 4.12 9.62
N ARG A 22 -17.31 3.90 8.85
CA ARG A 22 -17.93 2.58 8.66
C ARG A 22 -16.92 1.54 8.19
N GLU A 23 -16.06 1.88 7.22
CA GLU A 23 -15.06 0.94 6.71
C GLU A 23 -13.95 0.63 7.73
N ILE A 24 -13.53 1.61 8.54
CA ILE A 24 -12.60 1.36 9.64
C ILE A 24 -13.22 0.41 10.68
N GLU A 25 -14.45 0.64 11.09
CA GLU A 25 -15.18 -0.22 12.03
C GLU A 25 -15.31 -1.63 11.48
N ARG A 26 -15.76 -1.76 10.25
CA ARG A 26 -15.87 -3.04 9.56
C ARG A 26 -14.55 -3.80 9.51
N LEU A 27 -13.47 -3.12 9.14
CA LEU A 27 -12.14 -3.72 9.06
C LEU A 27 -11.66 -4.21 10.43
N ARG A 28 -11.95 -3.46 11.50
CA ARG A 28 -11.61 -3.84 12.88
C ARG A 28 -12.37 -5.08 13.34
N ASP A 29 -13.66 -5.13 13.02
CA ASP A 29 -14.53 -6.24 13.44
C ASP A 29 -14.16 -7.53 12.69
N GLU A 30 -13.93 -7.45 11.38
CA GLU A 30 -13.66 -8.61 10.52
C GLU A 30 -12.20 -9.10 10.63
N ALA A 31 -11.25 -8.26 11.02
CA ALA A 31 -9.82 -8.60 11.18
C ALA A 31 -9.31 -8.30 12.59
N ALA A 32 -10.05 -8.71 13.60
CA ALA A 32 -9.79 -8.41 15.01
C ALA A 32 -8.51 -9.07 15.57
N ASP A 33 -7.91 -9.97 14.85
CA ASP A 33 -6.65 -10.64 15.20
C ASP A 33 -5.39 -9.80 14.88
N CYS A 34 -5.55 -8.69 14.15
CA CYS A 34 -4.48 -7.73 13.87
C CYS A 34 -4.51 -6.54 14.85
N ALA A 35 -3.37 -5.88 15.00
CA ALA A 35 -3.33 -4.54 15.59
C ALA A 35 -3.80 -3.50 14.57
N HIS A 36 -4.73 -2.62 14.96
CA HIS A 36 -5.30 -1.61 14.07
C HIS A 36 -4.80 -0.21 14.39
N TRP A 37 -4.31 0.48 13.36
CA TRP A 37 -3.81 1.85 13.44
C TRP A 37 -4.37 2.69 12.31
N VAL A 38 -4.68 3.95 12.60
CA VAL A 38 -4.89 4.97 11.57
C VAL A 38 -3.61 5.74 11.39
N VAL A 39 -3.07 5.73 10.18
CA VAL A 39 -1.79 6.36 9.87
C VAL A 39 -1.94 7.32 8.69
N GLY A 40 -1.41 8.52 8.80
CA GLY A 40 -1.53 9.49 7.72
C GLY A 40 -0.60 10.69 7.85
N TYR A 41 -0.57 11.47 6.78
CA TYR A 41 0.04 12.79 6.75
C TYR A 41 -1.04 13.86 6.93
N LEU A 42 -0.84 14.73 7.89
CA LEU A 42 -1.69 15.88 8.14
C LEU A 42 -1.04 17.13 7.55
N LYS A 43 -1.61 17.64 6.47
CA LYS A 43 -1.11 18.83 5.78
C LYS A 43 -1.05 20.04 6.72
N ASP A 44 -0.17 20.97 6.42
CA ASP A 44 -0.08 22.24 7.16
C ASP A 44 -1.42 22.98 7.14
N GLY A 45 -1.84 23.46 8.29
CA GLY A 45 -3.14 24.13 8.48
C GLY A 45 -4.37 23.19 8.55
N ALA A 46 -4.21 21.89 8.30
CA ALA A 46 -5.32 20.96 8.46
C ALA A 46 -5.61 20.69 9.93
N THR A 47 -6.88 20.62 10.28
CA THR A 47 -7.33 20.17 11.59
C THR A 47 -7.23 18.65 11.70
N VAL A 48 -6.89 18.16 12.89
CA VAL A 48 -6.96 16.72 13.17
C VAL A 48 -8.42 16.30 12.99
N PRO A 49 -8.71 15.33 12.10
CA PRO A 49 -10.05 14.81 11.98
C PRO A 49 -10.55 14.31 13.33
N ASP A 50 -11.77 14.68 13.70
CA ASP A 50 -12.39 14.15 14.91
C ASP A 50 -12.57 12.64 14.76
N THR A 51 -11.74 11.89 15.49
CA THR A 51 -11.74 10.43 15.43
C THR A 51 -11.59 9.87 16.82
N PRO A 52 -12.53 9.04 17.22
CA PRO A 52 -12.48 8.31 18.49
C PRO A 52 -11.44 7.17 18.49
N GLU A 53 -10.50 7.18 17.55
CA GLU A 53 -9.55 6.08 17.38
C GLU A 53 -8.39 6.23 18.38
N SER A 54 -8.36 5.34 19.34
CA SER A 54 -7.31 5.27 20.35
C SER A 54 -5.91 5.03 19.76
N ASN A 55 -5.84 4.43 18.57
CA ASN A 55 -4.60 4.08 17.87
C ASN A 55 -4.47 4.89 16.57
N SER A 56 -4.05 6.14 16.67
CA SER A 56 -3.75 6.97 15.49
C SER A 56 -2.34 7.55 15.53
N ARG A 57 -1.74 7.70 14.36
CA ARG A 57 -0.48 8.39 14.12
C ARG A 57 -0.64 9.28 12.89
N LEU A 58 -0.97 10.53 13.14
CA LEU A 58 -1.10 11.55 12.10
C LEU A 58 0.13 12.45 12.18
N TYR A 59 1.03 12.23 11.24
CA TYR A 59 2.31 12.94 11.17
C TYR A 59 2.15 14.28 10.46
N ARG A 60 2.80 15.30 10.98
CA ARG A 60 2.92 16.60 10.33
C ARG A 60 4.19 16.66 9.48
N ARG A 61 4.31 17.70 8.68
CA ARG A 61 5.51 17.95 7.86
C ARG A 61 6.79 17.93 8.70
N THR A 62 6.79 18.55 9.88
CA THR A 62 7.94 18.58 10.79
C THR A 62 8.41 17.19 11.20
N ASP A 63 7.46 16.27 11.46
CA ASP A 63 7.77 14.90 11.86
C ASP A 63 8.40 14.12 10.70
N LEU A 64 7.80 14.23 9.52
CA LEU A 64 8.26 13.51 8.34
C LEU A 64 9.56 14.08 7.77
N ALA A 65 9.74 15.41 7.84
CA ALA A 65 10.96 16.07 7.40
C ALA A 65 12.18 15.74 8.30
N ALA A 66 11.93 15.30 9.53
CA ALA A 66 12.97 14.86 10.45
C ALA A 66 13.46 13.42 10.20
N LEU A 67 12.83 12.68 9.30
CA LEU A 67 13.27 11.34 8.93
C LEU A 67 14.68 11.40 8.29
N PRO A 68 15.55 10.41 8.56
CA PRO A 68 16.93 10.43 8.10
C PRO A 68 17.08 10.01 6.63
N TYR A 69 16.30 10.62 5.73
CA TYR A 69 16.23 10.28 4.31
C TYR A 69 16.56 11.50 3.43
N PRO A 70 17.83 11.94 3.37
CA PRO A 70 18.20 13.26 2.86
C PRO A 70 17.68 13.56 1.46
N LYS A 71 17.87 12.64 0.51
CA LYS A 71 17.42 12.84 -0.88
C LYS A 71 15.92 12.61 -1.04
N LYS A 72 15.35 11.66 -0.30
CA LYS A 72 13.91 11.39 -0.32
C LYS A 72 13.14 12.62 0.20
N ILE A 73 13.55 13.18 1.32
CA ILE A 73 12.90 14.37 1.93
C ILE A 73 13.09 15.61 1.04
N ALA A 74 14.27 15.81 0.45
CA ALA A 74 14.53 16.93 -0.45
C ALA A 74 13.65 16.89 -1.73
N ALA A 75 13.15 15.72 -2.13
CA ALA A 75 12.32 15.55 -3.31
C ALA A 75 10.81 15.76 -3.04
N VAL A 76 10.39 15.94 -1.78
CA VAL A 76 8.96 16.03 -1.41
C VAL A 76 8.39 17.39 -1.78
N ASP A 77 7.36 17.40 -2.60
CA ASP A 77 6.41 18.52 -2.66
C ASP A 77 5.37 18.34 -1.54
N TRP A 78 5.52 19.12 -0.47
CA TRP A 78 4.65 19.04 0.70
C TRP A 78 3.21 19.49 0.45
N SER A 79 2.95 20.17 -0.65
CA SER A 79 1.59 20.49 -1.09
C SER A 79 0.92 19.31 -1.79
N ASN A 80 1.73 18.44 -2.42
CA ASN A 80 1.29 17.25 -3.13
C ASN A 80 2.28 16.10 -2.92
N THR A 81 2.05 15.29 -1.91
CA THR A 81 2.93 14.19 -1.50
C THR A 81 2.85 12.95 -2.38
N VAL A 82 2.34 13.05 -3.60
CA VAL A 82 2.31 11.93 -4.56
C VAL A 82 3.72 11.35 -4.74
N GLY A 83 3.84 10.03 -4.63
CA GLY A 83 5.13 9.34 -4.66
C GLY A 83 5.88 9.29 -3.33
N HIS A 84 5.38 9.95 -2.28
CA HIS A 84 5.99 10.01 -0.95
C HIS A 84 5.03 9.56 0.17
N ASN A 85 3.96 8.87 -0.21
CA ASN A 85 2.97 8.35 0.73
C ASN A 85 3.50 7.24 1.65
N ASP A 86 4.70 6.76 1.42
CA ASP A 86 5.42 5.85 2.30
C ASP A 86 6.02 6.51 3.54
N LEU A 87 6.23 7.82 3.55
CA LEU A 87 6.86 8.50 4.68
C LEU A 87 6.10 8.31 6.00
N PRO A 88 4.76 8.43 6.07
CA PRO A 88 4.03 8.10 7.29
C PRO A 88 4.15 6.63 7.70
N VAL A 89 4.25 5.71 6.74
CA VAL A 89 4.43 4.27 7.03
C VAL A 89 5.82 4.02 7.62
N LEU A 90 6.85 4.65 7.06
CA LEU A 90 8.22 4.54 7.57
C LEU A 90 8.40 5.21 8.92
N ALA A 91 7.75 6.36 9.17
CA ALA A 91 7.73 6.99 10.48
C ALA A 91 7.08 6.04 11.50
N PHE A 92 5.94 5.45 11.18
CA PHE A 92 5.28 4.47 12.02
C PHE A 92 6.16 3.23 12.27
N TYR A 93 6.77 2.67 11.24
CA TYR A 93 7.69 1.54 11.34
C TYR A 93 8.85 1.84 12.32
N ARG A 94 9.43 3.03 12.26
CA ARG A 94 10.52 3.43 13.16
C ARG A 94 10.07 3.58 14.62
N GLU A 95 8.82 3.96 14.86
CA GLU A 95 8.21 4.01 16.19
C GLU A 95 7.78 2.63 16.71
N LYS A 96 7.34 1.77 15.82
CA LYS A 96 6.71 0.47 16.10
C LYS A 96 7.31 -0.64 15.23
N PRO A 97 8.59 -1.00 15.43
CA PRO A 97 9.27 -1.98 14.58
C PRO A 97 8.96 -3.44 14.96
N ASP A 98 8.05 -3.70 15.90
CA ASP A 98 7.85 -5.02 16.51
C ASP A 98 6.85 -5.92 15.74
N TYR A 99 6.26 -5.43 14.66
CA TYR A 99 5.39 -6.24 13.81
C TYR A 99 6.21 -6.99 12.77
N ASP A 100 5.81 -8.22 12.48
CA ASP A 100 6.43 -9.03 11.42
C ASP A 100 5.98 -8.56 10.04
N TYR A 101 4.70 -8.11 9.93
CA TYR A 101 4.11 -7.56 8.72
C TYR A 101 3.23 -6.35 9.01
N TYR A 102 3.18 -5.46 8.02
CA TYR A 102 2.35 -4.26 8.01
C TYR A 102 1.45 -4.31 6.79
N TRP A 103 0.14 -4.35 7.03
CA TRP A 103 -0.87 -4.20 5.99
C TRP A 103 -1.16 -2.72 5.79
N ILE A 104 -1.19 -2.27 4.55
CA ILE A 104 -1.60 -0.92 4.18
C ILE A 104 -2.95 -1.01 3.50
N VAL A 105 -3.92 -0.25 3.99
CA VAL A 105 -5.27 -0.15 3.42
C VAL A 105 -5.60 1.32 3.28
N GLU A 106 -5.70 1.85 2.06
CA GLU A 106 -6.09 3.24 1.83
C GLU A 106 -7.60 3.43 2.00
N TYR A 107 -8.01 4.63 2.40
CA TYR A 107 -9.40 4.98 2.76
C TYR A 107 -10.41 4.77 1.63
N ASP A 108 -9.98 4.74 0.39
CA ASP A 108 -10.78 4.52 -0.81
C ASP A 108 -10.62 3.11 -1.41
N VAL A 109 -10.05 2.20 -0.66
CA VAL A 109 -10.10 0.75 -0.93
C VAL A 109 -11.38 0.17 -0.34
N ARG A 110 -12.05 -0.69 -1.10
CA ARG A 110 -13.17 -1.52 -0.62
C ARG A 110 -12.90 -2.99 -0.93
N TYR A 111 -13.32 -3.84 -0.04
CA TYR A 111 -13.40 -5.28 -0.31
C TYR A 111 -14.84 -5.74 -0.20
N THR A 112 -15.35 -6.42 -1.22
CA THR A 112 -16.75 -6.84 -1.27
C THR A 112 -17.02 -8.17 -0.55
N GLY A 113 -16.00 -8.75 0.08
CA GLY A 113 -16.09 -9.93 0.93
C GLY A 113 -15.73 -9.59 2.39
N ASP A 114 -15.42 -10.63 3.17
CA ASP A 114 -14.99 -10.54 4.56
C ASP A 114 -13.46 -10.30 4.62
N TRP A 115 -13.03 -9.24 5.31
CA TRP A 115 -11.63 -8.86 5.42
C TRP A 115 -10.78 -9.93 6.13
N GLY A 116 -11.32 -10.56 7.16
CA GLY A 116 -10.60 -11.62 7.89
C GLY A 116 -10.29 -12.82 7.00
N LYS A 117 -11.23 -13.19 6.12
CA LYS A 117 -11.00 -14.24 5.11
C LYS A 117 -9.93 -13.85 4.11
N LEU A 118 -9.94 -12.60 3.61
CA LEU A 118 -8.93 -12.11 2.68
C LEU A 118 -7.53 -12.13 3.33
N PHE A 119 -7.38 -11.58 4.53
CA PHE A 119 -6.11 -11.61 5.23
C PHE A 119 -5.66 -13.04 5.53
N GLY A 120 -6.56 -13.90 5.99
CA GLY A 120 -6.26 -15.32 6.25
C GLY A 120 -5.72 -16.03 5.02
N GLU A 121 -6.29 -15.77 3.86
CA GLU A 121 -5.82 -16.34 2.59
C GLU A 121 -4.45 -15.77 2.18
N LEU A 122 -4.28 -14.46 2.23
CA LEU A 122 -3.03 -13.80 1.84
C LEU A 122 -1.86 -14.11 2.78
N ARG A 123 -2.13 -14.47 4.04
CA ARG A 123 -1.13 -14.94 5.00
C ARG A 123 -0.45 -16.25 4.61
N THR A 124 -1.02 -17.01 3.69
CA THR A 124 -0.39 -18.24 3.18
C THR A 124 0.89 -17.95 2.39
N SER A 125 1.04 -16.75 1.85
CA SER A 125 2.26 -16.32 1.17
C SER A 125 3.37 -15.92 2.14
N GLN A 126 4.59 -16.30 1.77
CA GLN A 126 5.82 -15.88 2.45
C GLN A 126 6.48 -14.65 1.80
N ALA A 127 5.82 -14.00 0.85
CA ALA A 127 6.35 -12.82 0.19
C ALA A 127 6.61 -11.69 1.20
N ALA A 128 7.74 -11.03 1.04
CA ALA A 128 8.09 -9.83 1.81
C ALA A 128 7.26 -8.61 1.39
N LEU A 129 6.80 -8.59 0.15
CA LEU A 129 5.85 -7.61 -0.37
C LEU A 129 4.74 -8.32 -1.15
N LEU A 130 3.50 -8.19 -0.67
CA LEU A 130 2.29 -8.46 -1.45
C LEU A 130 1.72 -7.14 -1.93
N ALA A 131 1.54 -6.97 -3.23
CA ALA A 131 0.98 -5.75 -3.78
C ALA A 131 0.13 -6.06 -5.01
N THR A 132 -0.32 -5.04 -5.71
CA THR A 132 -1.05 -5.18 -6.97
C THR A 132 -0.23 -4.59 -8.12
N THR A 133 -0.50 -5.01 -9.34
CA THR A 133 0.11 -4.47 -10.57
C THR A 133 1.64 -4.44 -10.50
N LEU A 134 2.24 -5.55 -10.07
CA LEU A 134 3.68 -5.73 -10.09
C LEU A 134 4.17 -5.95 -11.52
N GLN A 135 5.03 -5.05 -11.99
CA GLN A 135 5.51 -5.05 -13.37
C GLN A 135 6.98 -4.66 -13.43
N ASP A 136 7.76 -5.37 -14.24
CA ASP A 136 9.10 -4.95 -14.63
C ASP A 136 9.03 -3.73 -15.58
N HIS A 137 10.14 -3.02 -15.72
CA HIS A 137 10.24 -1.87 -16.60
C HIS A 137 9.87 -2.21 -18.05
N ASP A 138 10.23 -3.38 -18.57
CA ASP A 138 9.95 -3.81 -19.94
C ASP A 138 8.46 -4.10 -20.19
N GLU A 139 7.69 -4.45 -19.18
CA GLU A 139 6.25 -4.66 -19.28
C GLU A 139 5.46 -3.35 -19.39
N ASN A 140 5.97 -2.26 -18.83
CA ASN A 140 5.34 -0.94 -18.87
C ASN A 140 6.39 0.19 -18.95
N PRO A 141 7.16 0.31 -20.04
CA PRO A 141 8.26 1.28 -20.13
C PRO A 141 7.79 2.74 -20.14
N ARG A 142 6.48 2.97 -20.36
CA ARG A 142 5.89 4.33 -20.40
C ARG A 142 5.35 4.80 -19.04
N TRP A 143 5.48 4.03 -18.00
CA TRP A 143 5.06 4.51 -16.68
C TRP A 143 5.96 5.67 -16.25
N TRP A 144 5.38 6.81 -16.07
CA TRP A 144 6.11 8.08 -16.05
C TRP A 144 6.88 8.35 -14.76
N TRP A 145 6.75 7.50 -13.73
CA TRP A 145 7.52 7.61 -12.51
C TRP A 145 8.89 6.89 -12.54
N TRP A 146 9.22 6.16 -13.62
CA TRP A 146 10.54 5.53 -13.76
C TRP A 146 11.72 6.50 -13.57
N PRO A 147 11.68 7.76 -14.09
CA PRO A 147 12.76 8.71 -13.93
C PRO A 147 12.93 9.26 -12.51
N SER A 148 11.96 9.01 -11.61
CA SER A 148 12.06 9.47 -10.21
C SER A 148 13.11 8.72 -9.40
N LEU A 149 13.59 7.56 -9.88
CA LEU A 149 14.54 6.73 -9.15
C LEU A 149 15.92 7.38 -9.08
N VAL A 150 16.38 7.64 -7.87
CA VAL A 150 17.74 8.06 -7.57
C VAL A 150 18.41 6.94 -6.79
N ASN A 151 19.34 6.22 -7.43
CA ASN A 151 20.10 5.15 -6.79
C ASN A 151 21.07 5.67 -5.74
N THR A 152 21.45 4.81 -4.80
CA THR A 152 22.56 5.07 -3.90
C THR A 152 23.90 4.93 -4.65
N PRO A 153 25.00 5.49 -4.13
CA PRO A 153 26.32 5.30 -4.76
C PRO A 153 26.73 3.83 -4.92
N ASN A 154 26.23 2.96 -4.06
CA ASN A 154 26.65 1.57 -3.94
C ASN A 154 25.62 0.54 -4.47
N SER A 155 24.48 0.99 -4.97
CA SER A 155 23.40 0.08 -5.36
C SER A 155 22.56 0.67 -6.50
N ALA A 156 22.49 -0.06 -7.59
CA ALA A 156 21.52 0.17 -8.67
C ALA A 156 20.36 -0.81 -8.52
N LEU A 157 19.15 -0.29 -8.39
CA LEU A 157 17.95 -1.12 -8.25
C LEU A 157 17.48 -1.68 -9.60
N GLN A 158 17.06 -2.93 -9.60
CA GLN A 158 16.22 -3.45 -10.68
C GLN A 158 14.88 -2.69 -10.66
N ARG A 159 14.44 -2.17 -11.80
CA ARG A 159 13.24 -1.34 -11.89
C ARG A 159 11.99 -2.20 -11.96
N ILE A 160 11.28 -2.25 -10.84
CA ILE A 160 9.97 -2.90 -10.70
C ILE A 160 9.01 -1.89 -10.10
N ARG A 161 7.80 -1.80 -10.65
CA ARG A 161 6.73 -1.00 -10.06
C ARG A 161 5.66 -1.88 -9.43
N CYS A 162 4.91 -1.31 -8.50
CA CYS A 162 3.67 -1.87 -7.99
C CYS A 162 2.60 -0.78 -7.85
N PHE A 163 1.43 -1.16 -7.38
CA PHE A 163 0.35 -0.26 -6.99
C PHE A 163 -0.11 -0.65 -5.58
N THR A 164 -0.11 0.28 -4.65
CA THR A 164 -0.08 0.01 -3.21
C THR A 164 -1.24 0.53 -2.36
N PRO A 165 -2.42 0.90 -2.90
CA PRO A 165 -3.55 1.27 -2.03
C PRO A 165 -3.96 0.14 -1.09
N PHE A 166 -3.69 -1.11 -1.47
CA PHE A 166 -3.75 -2.29 -0.63
C PHE A 166 -2.47 -3.11 -0.82
N CYS A 167 -1.73 -3.34 0.25
CA CYS A 167 -0.53 -4.17 0.21
C CYS A 167 -0.17 -4.70 1.61
N ARG A 168 0.71 -5.72 1.64
CA ARG A 168 1.39 -6.18 2.86
C ARG A 168 2.88 -6.07 2.66
N ILE A 169 3.58 -5.46 3.60
CA ILE A 169 5.04 -5.37 3.58
C ILE A 169 5.61 -5.93 4.88
N SER A 170 6.68 -6.73 4.78
CA SER A 170 7.35 -7.33 5.92
C SER A 170 8.25 -6.33 6.64
N ASN A 171 8.54 -6.61 7.91
CA ASN A 171 9.54 -5.89 8.68
C ASN A 171 10.90 -5.82 7.95
N ALA A 172 11.36 -6.96 7.43
CA ALA A 172 12.63 -7.04 6.69
C ALA A 172 12.63 -6.14 5.43
N ALA A 173 11.51 -6.05 4.72
CA ALA A 173 11.39 -5.18 3.55
C ALA A 173 11.40 -3.70 3.94
N LEU A 174 10.68 -3.31 5.00
CA LEU A 174 10.72 -1.93 5.51
C LEU A 174 12.11 -1.56 6.02
N ALA A 175 12.80 -2.48 6.71
CA ALA A 175 14.19 -2.28 7.14
C ALA A 175 15.13 -2.02 5.95
N ALA A 176 14.96 -2.78 4.85
CA ALA A 176 15.76 -2.60 3.64
C ALA A 176 15.46 -1.25 2.97
N VAL A 177 14.19 -0.84 2.90
CA VAL A 177 13.77 0.47 2.36
C VAL A 177 14.29 1.62 3.23
N ASP A 178 14.15 1.53 4.56
CA ASP A 178 14.68 2.51 5.51
C ASP A 178 16.19 2.70 5.33
N LYS A 179 16.93 1.60 5.26
CA LYS A 179 18.37 1.62 5.00
C LYS A 179 18.69 2.30 3.68
N TRP A 180 18.01 1.91 2.60
CA TRP A 180 18.27 2.44 1.26
C TRP A 180 18.02 3.97 1.17
N TYR A 181 16.95 4.47 1.81
CA TYR A 181 16.70 5.91 1.88
C TYR A 181 17.74 6.65 2.73
N ARG A 182 18.20 6.07 3.85
CA ARG A 182 19.28 6.64 4.66
C ARG A 182 20.60 6.73 3.91
N GLU A 183 20.87 5.80 3.02
CA GLU A 183 22.06 5.77 2.16
C GLU A 183 21.97 6.73 0.95
N GLY A 184 20.92 7.54 0.86
CA GLY A 184 20.74 8.56 -0.15
C GLY A 184 19.96 8.11 -1.38
N GLY A 185 19.24 7.01 -1.32
CA GLY A 185 18.25 6.65 -2.33
C GLY A 185 17.03 7.55 -2.30
N SER A 186 16.32 7.67 -3.44
CA SER A 186 15.06 8.41 -3.55
C SER A 186 14.24 7.92 -4.73
N GLY A 187 12.93 8.22 -4.73
CA GLY A 187 12.02 7.89 -5.82
C GLY A 187 10.58 7.73 -5.36
N HIS A 188 9.71 7.52 -6.34
CA HIS A 188 8.32 7.14 -6.08
C HIS A 188 8.28 5.80 -5.33
N TYR A 189 7.58 5.75 -4.20
CA TYR A 189 7.63 4.56 -3.32
C TYR A 189 7.11 3.28 -3.98
N GLU A 190 6.16 3.38 -4.90
CA GLU A 190 5.65 2.24 -5.68
C GLU A 190 6.69 1.67 -6.66
N LEU A 191 7.76 2.41 -6.94
CA LEU A 191 8.93 1.94 -7.64
C LEU A 191 9.98 1.41 -6.65
N VAL A 192 10.23 2.17 -5.58
CA VAL A 192 11.30 1.87 -4.62
C VAL A 192 11.05 0.56 -3.87
N TRP A 193 9.84 0.38 -3.33
CA TRP A 193 9.54 -0.77 -2.48
C TRP A 193 9.78 -2.13 -3.17
N PRO A 194 9.16 -2.43 -4.33
CA PRO A 194 9.39 -3.70 -4.99
C PRO A 194 10.84 -3.83 -5.52
N SER A 195 11.44 -2.73 -5.98
CA SER A 195 12.81 -2.75 -6.48
C SER A 195 13.84 -3.02 -5.39
N VAL A 196 13.68 -2.43 -4.21
CA VAL A 196 14.52 -2.72 -3.02
C VAL A 196 14.34 -4.16 -2.57
N CYS A 197 13.10 -4.64 -2.47
CA CYS A 197 12.83 -6.04 -2.13
C CYS A 197 13.57 -6.98 -3.09
N LYS A 198 13.38 -6.81 -4.38
CA LYS A 198 13.98 -7.69 -5.40
C LYS A 198 15.49 -7.66 -5.36
N THR A 199 16.10 -6.48 -5.24
CA THR A 199 17.55 -6.31 -5.18
C THR A 199 18.17 -6.96 -3.93
N ASN A 200 17.41 -7.03 -2.83
CA ASN A 200 17.85 -7.69 -1.59
C ASN A 200 17.43 -9.17 -1.50
N GLY A 201 16.94 -9.78 -2.58
CA GLY A 201 16.52 -11.19 -2.58
C GLY A 201 15.26 -11.46 -1.76
N LEU A 202 14.48 -10.43 -1.44
CA LEU A 202 13.22 -10.55 -0.72
C LEU A 202 12.10 -10.86 -1.71
N PRO A 203 11.31 -11.93 -1.51
CA PRO A 203 10.29 -12.33 -2.46
C PRO A 203 9.14 -11.31 -2.52
N ILE A 204 8.65 -11.08 -3.74
CA ILE A 204 7.51 -10.20 -4.02
C ILE A 204 6.47 -10.97 -4.82
N GLU A 205 5.19 -10.78 -4.51
CA GLU A 205 4.07 -11.44 -5.19
C GLU A 205 2.92 -10.47 -5.43
N ASP A 206 2.30 -10.59 -6.60
CA ASP A 206 1.06 -9.90 -6.94
C ASP A 206 -0.14 -10.74 -6.49
N ILE A 207 -1.12 -10.08 -5.87
CA ILE A 207 -2.28 -10.76 -5.29
C ILE A 207 -3.43 -11.00 -6.27
N GLY A 208 -3.31 -10.58 -7.52
CA GLY A 208 -4.36 -10.72 -8.53
C GLY A 208 -3.90 -10.31 -9.92
N GLY A 209 -4.85 -10.05 -10.81
CA GLY A 209 -4.54 -9.74 -12.21
C GLY A 209 -3.78 -10.86 -12.92
N TRP A 210 -3.00 -10.46 -13.93
CA TRP A 210 -2.15 -11.36 -14.74
C TRP A 210 -0.78 -10.74 -14.93
N GLY A 211 0.26 -11.31 -14.37
CA GLY A 211 1.63 -10.80 -14.50
C GLY A 211 2.66 -11.82 -14.09
N ARG A 212 3.93 -11.48 -14.29
CA ARG A 212 5.07 -12.35 -13.92
C ARG A 212 5.12 -12.70 -12.45
N TYR A 213 4.60 -11.80 -11.62
CA TYR A 213 4.62 -11.91 -10.16
C TYR A 213 3.34 -12.47 -9.57
N THR A 214 2.32 -12.78 -10.40
CA THR A 214 1.05 -13.34 -9.94
C THR A 214 1.13 -14.87 -9.88
N PRO A 215 1.08 -15.49 -8.69
CA PRO A 215 0.93 -16.92 -8.56
C PRO A 215 -0.33 -17.41 -9.30
N GLU A 216 -0.27 -18.59 -9.90
CA GLU A 216 -1.37 -19.12 -10.73
C GLU A 216 -2.71 -19.15 -10.00
N HIS A 217 -2.70 -19.56 -8.73
CA HIS A 217 -3.89 -19.66 -7.88
C HIS A 217 -4.48 -18.29 -7.47
N TRP A 218 -3.78 -17.18 -7.73
CA TRP A 218 -4.25 -15.81 -7.45
C TRP A 218 -4.63 -15.03 -8.70
N ARG A 219 -4.47 -15.58 -9.89
CA ARG A 219 -4.90 -14.93 -11.14
C ARG A 219 -6.37 -14.61 -11.09
N ASP A 220 -6.70 -13.33 -11.31
CA ASP A 220 -8.05 -12.74 -11.26
C ASP A 220 -8.84 -13.05 -9.97
N LYS A 221 -8.17 -13.30 -8.86
CA LYS A 221 -8.84 -13.75 -7.64
C LYS A 221 -9.19 -12.61 -6.68
N HIS A 222 -8.27 -11.76 -6.35
CA HIS A 222 -8.50 -10.69 -5.38
C HIS A 222 -8.81 -9.35 -6.04
N TYR A 223 -8.40 -9.17 -7.28
CA TYR A 223 -8.78 -8.09 -8.16
C TYR A 223 -8.57 -8.50 -9.62
N VAL A 224 -9.23 -7.79 -10.54
CA VAL A 224 -9.02 -7.96 -11.99
C VAL A 224 -8.67 -6.62 -12.63
N ASN A 225 -7.66 -6.66 -13.51
CA ASN A 225 -7.26 -5.57 -14.36
C ASN A 225 -6.95 -6.12 -15.74
N THR A 226 -7.11 -5.30 -16.79
CA THR A 226 -6.65 -5.72 -18.12
C THR A 226 -5.14 -5.57 -18.23
N PRO A 227 -4.42 -6.59 -18.72
CA PRO A 227 -2.97 -6.51 -18.91
C PRO A 227 -2.54 -5.39 -19.86
N ALA A 228 -3.37 -5.09 -20.86
CA ALA A 228 -3.02 -4.15 -21.94
C ALA A 228 -2.96 -2.68 -21.51
N LYS A 229 -3.69 -2.30 -20.44
CA LYS A 229 -3.74 -0.92 -19.94
C LYS A 229 -3.89 -0.90 -18.41
N PRO A 230 -2.87 -1.31 -17.67
CA PRO A 230 -2.96 -1.51 -16.22
C PRO A 230 -3.26 -0.23 -15.42
N SER A 231 -3.11 0.94 -16.02
CA SER A 231 -3.42 2.23 -15.39
C SER A 231 -4.76 2.82 -15.78
N LEU A 232 -5.39 2.34 -16.86
CA LEU A 232 -6.59 2.93 -17.43
C LEU A 232 -7.75 1.94 -17.58
N SER A 233 -7.53 0.67 -17.21
CA SER A 233 -8.46 -0.38 -17.24
C SER A 233 -9.39 -0.68 -18.33
N PRO A 234 -10.31 -1.61 -18.42
CA PRO A 234 -11.39 -1.88 -17.46
C PRO A 234 -10.97 -2.83 -16.37
N GLY A 235 -10.47 -2.29 -15.29
CA GLY A 235 -10.17 -3.01 -14.07
C GLY A 235 -10.92 -2.44 -12.89
N ILE A 236 -10.86 -3.12 -11.79
CA ILE A 236 -11.55 -2.73 -10.56
C ILE A 236 -10.60 -2.24 -9.47
N PHE A 237 -9.29 -2.44 -9.65
CA PHE A 237 -8.25 -1.95 -8.75
C PHE A 237 -7.23 -1.12 -9.55
N VAL A 238 -7.56 0.14 -9.77
CA VAL A 238 -6.90 1.04 -10.72
C VAL A 238 -6.72 2.43 -10.13
N TYR A 239 -5.93 3.27 -10.79
CA TYR A 239 -5.81 4.67 -10.41
C TYR A 239 -7.08 5.48 -10.74
N LYS A 240 -7.70 5.20 -11.89
CA LYS A 240 -8.95 5.80 -12.40
C LYS A 240 -9.66 4.82 -13.32
N PRO A 241 -10.98 4.92 -13.51
CA PRO A 241 -11.91 5.90 -12.95
C PRO A 241 -12.26 5.66 -11.48
N VAL A 242 -12.88 6.65 -10.83
CA VAL A 242 -13.44 6.53 -9.48
C VAL A 242 -14.76 5.74 -9.55
N PHE A 243 -14.93 4.79 -8.64
CA PHE A 243 -16.18 4.07 -8.43
C PHE A 243 -16.98 4.72 -7.32
N ARG A 244 -18.31 4.70 -7.43
CA ARG A 244 -19.19 5.17 -6.36
C ARG A 244 -19.38 4.10 -5.29
N ASP A 245 -19.30 4.49 -4.03
CA ASP A 245 -19.42 3.58 -2.88
C ASP A 245 -20.79 2.87 -2.85
N ASP A 246 -21.89 3.58 -3.09
CA ASP A 246 -23.22 3.00 -3.16
C ASP A 246 -23.35 1.95 -4.26
N TRP A 247 -22.74 2.21 -5.42
CA TRP A 247 -22.77 1.26 -6.53
C TRP A 247 -21.93 0.01 -6.24
N VAL A 248 -20.71 0.16 -5.70
CA VAL A 248 -19.85 -0.99 -5.33
C VAL A 248 -20.51 -1.83 -4.25
N SER A 249 -21.12 -1.20 -3.24
CA SER A 249 -21.82 -1.90 -2.17
C SER A 249 -23.03 -2.70 -2.68
N ALA A 250 -23.76 -2.18 -3.64
CA ALA A 250 -24.95 -2.84 -4.18
C ALA A 250 -24.64 -3.89 -5.26
N ASN A 251 -23.59 -3.66 -6.07
CA ASN A 251 -23.38 -4.40 -7.31
C ASN A 251 -21.99 -5.05 -7.42
N GLY A 252 -21.01 -4.63 -6.63
CA GLY A 252 -19.60 -5.00 -6.81
C GLY A 252 -19.37 -6.51 -6.78
N LEU A 253 -19.98 -7.20 -5.83
CA LEU A 253 -19.87 -8.66 -5.70
C LEU A 253 -20.37 -9.40 -6.94
N LYS A 254 -21.52 -8.96 -7.48
CA LYS A 254 -22.12 -9.57 -8.68
C LYS A 254 -21.33 -9.20 -9.94
N HIS A 255 -20.92 -7.95 -10.06
CA HIS A 255 -20.16 -7.46 -11.21
C HIS A 255 -18.80 -8.15 -11.33
N ALA A 256 -18.08 -8.31 -10.25
CA ALA A 256 -16.78 -8.98 -10.19
C ALA A 256 -16.88 -10.51 -10.15
N ARG A 257 -18.09 -11.07 -10.10
CA ARG A 257 -18.32 -12.52 -9.98
C ARG A 257 -17.71 -13.16 -8.74
N GLY A 258 -17.64 -12.38 -7.66
CA GLY A 258 -17.12 -12.82 -6.36
C GLY A 258 -16.52 -11.67 -5.54
N PRO A 259 -16.06 -11.97 -4.32
CA PRO A 259 -15.43 -10.98 -3.45
C PRO A 259 -14.12 -10.51 -4.05
N MET A 260 -13.98 -9.19 -4.25
CA MET A 260 -12.77 -8.56 -4.81
C MET A 260 -12.49 -7.21 -4.17
N LEU A 261 -11.25 -6.78 -4.31
CA LEU A 261 -10.78 -5.44 -3.96
C LEU A 261 -11.16 -4.44 -5.05
N TRP A 262 -11.63 -3.29 -4.63
CA TRP A 262 -12.01 -2.16 -5.48
C TRP A 262 -11.24 -0.91 -5.10
N HIS A 263 -10.76 -0.16 -6.06
CA HIS A 263 -10.08 1.13 -5.88
C HIS A 263 -10.09 1.95 -7.17
N PRO A 264 -10.23 3.27 -7.10
CA PRO A 264 -10.61 4.06 -5.91
C PRO A 264 -12.14 4.12 -5.76
N VAL A 265 -12.64 3.95 -4.54
CA VAL A 265 -14.06 4.01 -4.24
C VAL A 265 -14.35 5.24 -3.39
N LYS A 266 -15.23 6.13 -3.86
CA LYS A 266 -15.57 7.41 -3.20
C LYS A 266 -17.08 7.64 -3.23
N ASP A 267 -17.51 8.71 -2.53
CA ASP A 267 -18.90 9.14 -2.47
C ASP A 267 -19.46 9.54 -3.83
#